data_7903c0d2058dc15f06642519e38e013e
#
_entry.id   7903c0d2058dc15f06642519e38e013e
#
_cell.length_a   1.000
_cell.length_b   1.000
_cell.length_c   1.000
_cell.angle_alpha   90.00
_cell.angle_beta   90.00
_cell.angle_gamma   90.00
#
_symmetry.space_group_name_H-M   'P 1'
#
loop_
_entity.id
_entity.type
_entity.pdbx_description
1 polymer ?
#
loop_
_entity_poly.entity_id
_entity_poly.type
_entity_poly.pdbx_seq_one_letter_code
_entity_poly.pdbx_strand_id
1 'polypeptide(L)'
;VKVGQSIGYEDAGRTSLDKDGKYDKNIQDKDGTITNPEKGIPLNIKVTSTDKDGSETFTVTIKDIPNGGAIFVKEPLTGKDILVTYAEDGTPTIKVWNNGILEDYTGTTITANKGTITIEKYDNVNPPKFIPPHNSHGDFDLKVDAKTVDTVVIDGDPVPSENTTAIDKPIKVVVKDV
;
A
#
# COMPACT_ATOMS: atom_id res chain seq x y z
N VAL A 1 3.95 -2.91 -16.09
CA VAL A 1 3.69 -2.14 -14.86
C VAL A 1 3.83 -0.67 -15.14
N LYS A 2 2.79 0.07 -14.84
CA LYS A 2 2.83 1.53 -14.89
C LYS A 2 2.83 2.05 -13.46
N VAL A 3 3.72 2.97 -13.19
CA VAL A 3 3.75 3.72 -11.94
C VAL A 3 3.83 5.20 -12.29
N GLY A 4 3.13 6.02 -11.53
CA GLY A 4 3.12 7.47 -11.71
C GLY A 4 3.53 8.18 -10.44
N GLN A 5 3.88 9.45 -10.59
CA GLN A 5 4.13 10.31 -9.44
C GLN A 5 2.86 10.45 -8.62
N SER A 6 3.00 10.42 -7.30
CA SER A 6 1.92 10.67 -6.35
C SER A 6 2.20 11.96 -5.60
N ILE A 7 1.16 12.74 -5.31
CA ILE A 7 1.29 14.02 -4.60
C ILE A 7 0.25 14.07 -3.49
N GLY A 8 0.67 14.52 -2.32
CA GLY A 8 -0.23 14.69 -1.17
C GLY A 8 0.38 15.58 -0.10
N TYR A 9 -0.25 15.61 1.06
CA TYR A 9 0.17 16.43 2.20
C TYR A 9 0.80 15.57 3.29
N GLU A 10 1.67 16.20 4.10
CA GLU A 10 2.44 15.49 5.13
C GLU A 10 1.58 14.76 6.15
N ASP A 11 0.39 15.27 6.44
CA ASP A 11 -0.52 14.67 7.41
C ASP A 11 -1.64 13.84 6.76
N ALA A 12 -1.44 13.42 5.50
CA ALA A 12 -2.42 12.60 4.80
C ALA A 12 -2.80 11.36 5.63
N GLY A 13 -4.09 11.20 5.91
CA GLY A 13 -4.59 10.08 6.71
C GLY A 13 -4.51 10.27 8.23
N ARG A 14 -3.96 11.39 8.69
CA ARG A 14 -3.79 11.69 10.12
C ARG A 14 -4.77 12.76 10.61
N THR A 15 -4.73 13.06 11.90
CA THR A 15 -5.71 13.93 12.60
C THR A 15 -5.80 15.36 12.09
N SER A 16 -4.77 15.88 11.45
CA SER A 16 -4.78 17.27 10.95
C SER A 16 -5.65 17.48 9.72
N LEU A 17 -6.17 16.43 9.12
CA LEU A 17 -7.02 16.54 7.95
C LEU A 17 -8.51 16.50 8.33
N ASP A 18 -9.31 17.29 7.60
CA ASP A 18 -10.77 17.23 7.74
C ASP A 18 -11.33 15.96 7.10
N LYS A 19 -12.66 15.78 7.20
CA LYS A 19 -13.36 14.63 6.66
C LYS A 19 -13.21 14.49 5.13
N ASP A 20 -12.92 15.60 4.45
CA ASP A 20 -12.73 15.64 3.00
C ASP A 20 -11.26 15.45 2.61
N GLY A 21 -10.39 15.24 3.58
CA GLY A 21 -8.96 15.03 3.35
C GLY A 21 -8.19 16.30 3.05
N LYS A 22 -8.73 17.46 3.47
CA LYS A 22 -8.08 18.76 3.32
C LYS A 22 -7.49 19.19 4.65
N TYR A 23 -6.39 19.91 4.58
CA TYR A 23 -5.78 20.48 5.78
C TYR A 23 -6.77 21.42 6.49
N ASP A 24 -6.99 21.16 7.75
CA ASP A 24 -7.83 22.00 8.61
C ASP A 24 -6.97 22.54 9.76
N LYS A 25 -6.65 23.81 9.69
CA LYS A 25 -5.84 24.50 10.72
C LYS A 25 -6.51 24.52 12.11
N ASN A 26 -7.82 24.24 12.18
CA ASN A 26 -8.55 24.18 13.43
C ASN A 26 -8.41 22.80 14.11
N ILE A 27 -7.96 21.79 13.36
CA ILE A 27 -7.66 20.48 13.90
C ILE A 27 -6.18 20.47 14.22
N GLN A 28 -5.85 20.48 15.51
CA GLN A 28 -4.46 20.41 15.94
C GLN A 28 -4.00 18.96 15.90
N ASP A 29 -2.98 18.71 15.10
CA ASP A 29 -2.33 17.40 15.08
C ASP A 29 -1.45 17.30 16.34
N LYS A 30 -1.94 16.56 17.33
CA LYS A 30 -1.25 16.44 18.62
C LYS A 30 -0.26 15.29 18.66
N ASP A 31 -0.58 14.19 18.02
CA ASP A 31 0.18 12.93 18.14
C ASP A 31 0.34 12.19 16.82
N GLY A 32 -0.18 12.72 15.73
CA GLY A 32 -0.10 12.08 14.41
C GLY A 32 -0.90 10.80 14.29
N THR A 33 -1.91 10.60 15.11
CA THR A 33 -2.75 9.39 15.05
C THR A 33 -3.42 9.26 13.71
N ILE A 34 -3.37 8.06 13.14
CA ILE A 34 -4.06 7.75 11.88
C ILE A 34 -5.56 7.61 12.17
N THR A 35 -6.34 8.54 11.61
CA THR A 35 -7.79 8.60 11.82
C THR A 35 -8.60 8.42 10.54
N ASN A 36 -8.01 8.78 9.39
CA ASN A 36 -8.65 8.70 8.08
C ASN A 36 -7.71 8.05 7.07
N PRO A 37 -7.36 6.77 7.23
CA PRO A 37 -6.39 6.15 6.33
C PRO A 37 -6.83 6.14 4.86
N GLU A 38 -8.13 6.22 4.59
CA GLU A 38 -8.68 6.34 3.24
C GLU A 38 -8.28 7.66 2.57
N LYS A 39 -7.83 8.64 3.34
CA LYS A 39 -7.33 9.93 2.83
C LYS A 39 -5.81 9.96 2.67
N GLY A 40 -5.16 8.82 2.81
CA GLY A 40 -3.75 8.69 2.46
C GLY A 40 -3.50 9.00 0.98
N ILE A 41 -2.24 9.12 0.62
CA ILE A 41 -1.83 9.48 -0.75
C ILE A 41 -1.96 8.27 -1.65
N PRO A 42 -2.83 8.27 -2.68
CA PRO A 42 -2.95 7.12 -3.58
C PRO A 42 -1.63 6.85 -4.31
N LEU A 43 -1.22 5.59 -4.34
CA LEU A 43 -0.07 5.16 -5.10
C LEU A 43 -0.54 4.66 -6.47
N ASN A 44 -0.08 5.32 -7.53
CA ASN A 44 -0.51 5.02 -8.88
C ASN A 44 0.26 3.81 -9.41
N ILE A 45 -0.17 2.61 -9.04
CA ILE A 45 0.42 1.34 -9.47
C ILE A 45 -0.61 0.61 -10.30
N LYS A 46 -0.29 0.37 -11.57
CA LYS A 46 -1.15 -0.37 -12.48
C LYS A 46 -0.37 -1.52 -13.10
N VAL A 47 -0.87 -2.73 -12.93
CA VAL A 47 -0.25 -3.93 -13.45
C VAL A 47 -1.15 -4.51 -14.53
N THR A 48 -0.58 -4.79 -15.69
CA THR A 48 -1.29 -5.41 -16.80
C THR A 48 -0.48 -6.58 -17.35
N SER A 49 -1.17 -7.59 -17.86
CA SER A 49 -0.56 -8.72 -18.55
C SER A 49 -0.96 -8.72 -20.01
N THR A 50 -0.08 -9.25 -20.86
CA THR A 50 -0.38 -9.51 -22.26
C THR A 50 -1.10 -10.83 -22.44
N ASP A 51 -1.11 -11.70 -21.45
CA ASP A 51 -1.85 -12.95 -21.46
C ASP A 51 -3.33 -12.68 -21.25
N LYS A 52 -4.16 -13.23 -22.12
CA LYS A 52 -5.60 -12.96 -22.16
C LYS A 52 -6.46 -14.11 -21.67
N ASP A 53 -5.86 -15.19 -21.15
CA ASP A 53 -6.64 -16.35 -20.72
C ASP A 53 -7.32 -16.14 -19.35
N GLY A 54 -6.97 -15.08 -18.64
CA GLY A 54 -7.61 -14.72 -17.36
C GLY A 54 -7.17 -15.56 -16.17
N SER A 55 -6.20 -16.48 -16.35
CA SER A 55 -5.71 -17.32 -15.27
C SER A 55 -4.63 -16.68 -14.43
N GLU A 56 -4.07 -15.57 -14.87
CA GLU A 56 -2.99 -14.87 -14.17
C GLU A 56 -3.49 -13.99 -13.06
N THR A 57 -2.75 -14.00 -11.96
CA THR A 57 -2.87 -13.01 -10.88
C THR A 57 -1.57 -12.22 -10.78
N PHE A 58 -1.62 -11.08 -10.11
CA PHE A 58 -0.46 -10.23 -9.95
C PHE A 58 -0.08 -10.14 -8.47
N THR A 59 1.21 -10.24 -8.19
CA THR A 59 1.76 -9.97 -6.87
C THR A 59 2.60 -8.70 -6.95
N VAL A 60 2.28 -7.73 -6.10
CA VAL A 60 2.95 -6.43 -6.05
C VAL A 60 3.66 -6.30 -4.72
N THR A 61 4.93 -5.90 -4.75
CA THR A 61 5.70 -5.57 -3.55
C THR A 61 6.10 -4.10 -3.61
N ILE A 62 5.77 -3.36 -2.57
CA ILE A 62 6.19 -1.96 -2.41
C ILE A 62 7.34 -1.94 -1.42
N LYS A 63 8.44 -1.29 -1.79
CA LYS A 63 9.68 -1.24 -1.02
C LYS A 63 10.08 0.18 -0.66
N ASP A 64 11.03 0.30 0.25
CA ASP A 64 11.57 1.57 0.75
C ASP A 64 10.49 2.45 1.43
N ILE A 65 9.53 1.80 2.08
CA ILE A 65 8.54 2.49 2.90
C ILE A 65 9.27 3.06 4.12
N PRO A 66 9.16 4.36 4.38
CA PRO A 66 9.90 4.98 5.47
C PRO A 66 9.41 4.52 6.84
N ASN A 67 10.33 4.49 7.81
CA ASN A 67 9.98 4.23 9.21
C ASN A 67 8.97 5.27 9.68
N GLY A 68 7.98 4.84 10.45
CA GLY A 68 6.90 5.71 10.90
C GLY A 68 5.80 5.95 9.88
N GLY A 69 5.97 5.52 8.65
CA GLY A 69 4.94 5.58 7.61
C GLY A 69 3.95 4.42 7.71
N ALA A 70 2.96 4.43 6.83
CA ALA A 70 1.97 3.36 6.76
C ALA A 70 1.44 3.18 5.34
N ILE A 71 0.90 2.00 5.08
CA ILE A 71 0.18 1.69 3.84
C ILE A 71 -1.23 1.24 4.21
N PHE A 72 -2.20 1.82 3.55
CA PHE A 72 -3.62 1.42 3.65
C PHE A 72 -4.04 0.77 2.35
N VAL A 73 -4.51 -0.46 2.42
CA VAL A 73 -4.84 -1.25 1.24
C VAL A 73 -6.08 -2.10 1.49
N LYS A 74 -6.89 -2.26 0.45
CA LYS A 74 -8.01 -3.20 0.49
C LYS A 74 -7.52 -4.60 0.14
N GLU A 75 -7.81 -5.57 1.01
CA GLU A 75 -7.44 -6.97 0.72
C GLU A 75 -8.22 -7.47 -0.49
N PRO A 76 -7.54 -7.93 -1.55
CA PRO A 76 -8.23 -8.25 -2.81
C PRO A 76 -9.28 -9.34 -2.71
N LEU A 77 -9.06 -10.36 -1.88
CA LEU A 77 -9.99 -11.50 -1.77
C LEU A 77 -11.23 -11.21 -0.95
N THR A 78 -11.08 -10.47 0.15
CA THR A 78 -12.17 -10.28 1.12
C THR A 78 -12.78 -8.88 1.06
N GLY A 79 -12.07 -7.92 0.45
CA GLY A 79 -12.46 -6.52 0.44
C GLY A 79 -12.28 -5.81 1.78
N LYS A 80 -11.65 -6.46 2.75
CA LYS A 80 -11.36 -5.83 4.05
C LYS A 80 -10.30 -4.75 3.91
N ASP A 81 -10.45 -3.70 4.66
CA ASP A 81 -9.46 -2.62 4.72
C ASP A 81 -8.33 -3.02 5.67
N ILE A 82 -7.10 -2.92 5.20
CA ILE A 82 -5.91 -3.33 5.94
C ILE A 82 -5.00 -2.13 6.12
N LEU A 83 -4.58 -1.90 7.36
CA LEU A 83 -3.60 -0.89 7.70
C LEU A 83 -2.30 -1.55 8.13
N VAL A 84 -1.22 -1.27 7.40
CA VAL A 84 0.12 -1.74 7.73
C VAL A 84 0.92 -0.54 8.20
N THR A 85 1.34 -0.56 9.45
CA THR A 85 2.13 0.52 10.04
C THR A 85 3.57 0.06 10.26
N TYR A 86 4.50 1.00 10.13
CA TYR A 86 5.93 0.73 10.31
C TYR A 86 6.43 1.56 11.49
N ALA A 87 6.95 0.87 12.49
CA ALA A 87 7.51 1.52 13.67
C ALA A 87 8.78 2.32 13.32
N GLU A 88 9.31 3.05 14.27
CA GLU A 88 10.53 3.85 14.07
C GLU A 88 11.76 2.98 13.73
N ASP A 89 11.75 1.71 14.11
CA ASP A 89 12.80 0.77 13.71
C ASP A 89 12.48 0.01 12.40
N GLY A 90 11.34 0.32 11.78
CA GLY A 90 10.89 -0.29 10.54
C GLY A 90 10.05 -1.55 10.72
N THR A 91 9.82 -2.01 11.95
CA THR A 91 9.03 -3.23 12.21
C THR A 91 7.59 -3.03 11.78
N PRO A 92 7.04 -3.91 10.91
CA PRO A 92 5.66 -3.78 10.44
C PRO A 92 4.66 -4.38 11.41
N THR A 93 3.46 -3.80 11.43
CA THR A 93 2.28 -4.36 12.09
C THR A 93 1.12 -4.33 11.11
N ILE A 94 0.45 -5.47 10.90
CA ILE A 94 -0.66 -5.61 9.97
C ILE A 94 -1.95 -5.74 10.77
N LYS A 95 -2.90 -4.83 10.55
CA LYS A 95 -4.19 -4.84 11.24
C LYS A 95 -5.33 -4.64 10.24
N VAL A 96 -6.50 -5.17 10.56
CA VAL A 96 -7.74 -4.84 9.87
C VAL A 96 -8.26 -3.52 10.43
N TRP A 97 -8.58 -2.59 9.52
CA TRP A 97 -9.20 -1.32 9.88
C TRP A 97 -10.71 -1.46 9.72
N ASN A 98 -11.43 -1.48 10.84
CA ASN A 98 -12.87 -1.60 10.85
C ASN A 98 -13.48 -0.34 11.48
N ASN A 99 -13.76 0.68 10.66
CA ASN A 99 -14.34 1.94 11.07
C ASN A 99 -13.63 2.58 12.29
N GLY A 100 -12.31 2.60 12.26
CA GLY A 100 -11.51 3.18 13.33
C GLY A 100 -11.10 2.19 14.42
N ILE A 101 -11.57 0.96 14.35
CA ILE A 101 -11.19 -0.10 15.28
C ILE A 101 -10.16 -1.00 14.59
N LEU A 102 -9.01 -1.17 15.21
CA LEU A 102 -7.97 -2.08 14.72
C LEU A 102 -8.23 -3.49 15.25
N GLU A 103 -8.30 -4.44 14.33
CA GLU A 103 -8.52 -5.85 14.61
C GLU A 103 -7.35 -6.68 14.08
N ASP A 104 -7.17 -7.88 14.60
CA ASP A 104 -6.11 -8.75 14.13
C ASP A 104 -6.35 -9.17 12.68
N TYR A 105 -5.28 -9.13 11.88
CA TYR A 105 -5.28 -9.64 10.53
C TYR A 105 -4.88 -11.11 10.54
N THR A 106 -5.76 -11.96 10.02
CA THR A 106 -5.54 -13.42 9.96
C THR A 106 -5.39 -13.95 8.54
N GLY A 107 -5.43 -13.09 7.54
CA GLY A 107 -5.28 -13.47 6.15
C GLY A 107 -3.82 -13.75 5.76
N THR A 108 -3.62 -14.18 4.52
CA THR A 108 -2.30 -14.55 3.99
C THR A 108 -1.91 -13.79 2.73
N THR A 109 -2.84 -13.02 2.14
CA THR A 109 -2.60 -12.32 0.87
C THR A 109 -1.78 -11.04 1.04
N ILE A 110 -1.71 -10.51 2.25
CA ILE A 110 -0.89 -9.34 2.56
C ILE A 110 0.15 -9.75 3.59
N THR A 111 1.41 -9.55 3.24
CA THR A 111 2.55 -9.79 4.12
C THR A 111 3.43 -8.56 4.15
N ALA A 112 4.20 -8.39 5.21
CA ALA A 112 5.08 -7.25 5.37
C ALA A 112 6.37 -7.63 6.06
N ASN A 113 7.44 -6.93 5.70
CA ASN A 113 8.74 -6.97 6.36
C ASN A 113 9.19 -5.52 6.58
N LYS A 114 10.37 -5.30 7.12
CA LYS A 114 10.89 -3.95 7.32
C LYS A 114 10.89 -3.17 6.01
N GLY A 115 10.16 -2.07 5.99
CA GLY A 115 10.07 -1.19 4.83
C GLY A 115 9.40 -1.77 3.59
N THR A 116 8.74 -2.92 3.70
CA THR A 116 8.11 -3.56 2.54
C THR A 116 6.70 -4.06 2.85
N ILE A 117 5.89 -4.14 1.81
CA ILE A 117 4.59 -4.81 1.83
C ILE A 117 4.43 -5.61 0.54
N THR A 118 3.92 -6.82 0.64
CA THR A 118 3.61 -7.67 -0.51
C THR A 118 2.12 -7.94 -0.55
N ILE A 119 1.51 -7.67 -1.70
CA ILE A 119 0.07 -7.82 -1.94
C ILE A 119 -0.11 -8.85 -3.03
N GLU A 120 -0.62 -10.02 -2.68
CA GLU A 120 -0.98 -11.06 -3.65
C GLU A 120 -2.35 -10.77 -4.24
N LYS A 121 -2.56 -11.19 -5.48
CA LYS A 121 -3.80 -10.97 -6.23
C LYS A 121 -4.17 -9.49 -6.31
N TYR A 122 -3.16 -8.67 -6.59
CA TYR A 122 -3.29 -7.21 -6.65
C TYR A 122 -4.41 -6.80 -7.61
N ASP A 123 -5.22 -5.85 -7.15
CA ASP A 123 -6.35 -5.30 -7.87
C ASP A 123 -6.06 -3.84 -8.26
N ASN A 124 -6.10 -3.54 -9.55
CA ASN A 124 -5.87 -2.18 -10.08
C ASN A 124 -6.98 -1.19 -9.71
N VAL A 125 -8.14 -1.67 -9.28
CA VAL A 125 -9.30 -0.81 -8.98
C VAL A 125 -9.11 -0.03 -7.69
N ASN A 126 -8.44 -0.64 -6.72
CA ASN A 126 -8.24 -0.05 -5.40
C ASN A 126 -6.76 0.18 -5.13
N PRO A 127 -6.19 1.32 -5.58
CA PRO A 127 -4.76 1.57 -5.37
C PRO A 127 -4.45 1.68 -3.87
N PRO A 128 -3.28 1.16 -3.44
CA PRO A 128 -2.82 1.35 -2.07
C PRO A 128 -2.63 2.84 -1.79
N LYS A 129 -2.78 3.22 -0.53
CA LYS A 129 -2.55 4.59 -0.10
C LYS A 129 -1.37 4.65 0.84
N PHE A 130 -0.54 5.63 0.63
CA PHE A 130 0.63 5.89 1.46
C PHE A 130 0.30 6.96 2.50
N ILE A 131 0.62 6.68 3.75
CA ILE A 131 0.50 7.64 4.85
C ILE A 131 1.91 8.00 5.26
N PRO A 132 2.36 9.25 5.01
CA PRO A 132 3.72 9.65 5.36
C PRO A 132 3.96 9.59 6.87
N PRO A 133 5.23 9.46 7.32
CA PRO A 133 5.54 9.60 8.73
C PRO A 133 5.06 10.94 9.27
N HIS A 134 4.66 10.96 10.55
CA HIS A 134 4.16 12.17 11.19
C HIS A 134 5.15 13.32 11.07
N ASN A 135 4.66 14.51 10.69
CA ASN A 135 5.45 15.73 10.50
C ASN A 135 6.60 15.59 9.48
N SER A 136 6.48 14.68 8.53
CA SER A 136 7.46 14.52 7.46
C SER A 136 6.95 15.11 6.17
N HIS A 137 7.74 15.96 5.55
CA HIS A 137 7.47 16.49 4.21
C HIS A 137 8.69 16.32 3.32
N GLY A 138 8.51 16.56 2.03
CA GLY A 138 9.54 16.34 1.03
C GLY A 138 9.17 15.17 0.12
N ASP A 139 10.16 14.61 -0.53
CA ASP A 139 9.94 13.53 -1.49
C ASP A 139 10.32 12.19 -0.87
N PHE A 140 9.46 11.19 -1.10
CA PHE A 140 9.80 9.80 -0.79
C PHE A 140 9.95 9.03 -2.11
N ASP A 141 11.01 8.26 -2.22
CA ASP A 141 11.27 7.41 -3.37
C ASP A 141 10.97 5.96 -2.99
N LEU A 142 9.77 5.52 -3.33
CA LEU A 142 9.37 4.13 -3.15
C LEU A 142 9.75 3.32 -4.38
N LYS A 143 9.81 2.02 -4.25
CA LYS A 143 10.07 1.10 -5.37
C LYS A 143 9.02 0.03 -5.42
N VAL A 144 8.71 -0.43 -6.63
CA VAL A 144 7.70 -1.45 -6.86
C VAL A 144 8.30 -2.60 -7.61
N ASP A 145 8.14 -3.80 -7.07
CA ASP A 145 8.32 -5.04 -7.81
C ASP A 145 6.93 -5.60 -8.16
N ALA A 146 6.82 -6.19 -9.31
CA ALA A 146 5.60 -6.90 -9.68
C ALA A 146 5.96 -8.19 -10.40
N LYS A 147 5.15 -9.21 -10.18
CA LYS A 147 5.23 -10.47 -10.90
C LYS A 147 3.84 -10.97 -11.23
N THR A 148 3.75 -11.71 -12.33
CA THR A 148 2.55 -12.47 -12.66
C THR A 148 2.68 -13.88 -12.07
N VAL A 149 1.57 -14.39 -11.60
CA VAL A 149 1.48 -15.78 -11.10
C VAL A 149 0.40 -16.48 -11.88
N ASP A 150 0.78 -17.56 -12.57
CA ASP A 150 -0.13 -18.42 -13.30
C ASP A 150 -0.09 -19.81 -12.67
N THR A 151 -1.15 -20.59 -12.84
CA THR A 151 -1.20 -21.96 -12.37
C THR A 151 -1.11 -22.88 -13.57
N VAL A 152 -0.04 -23.68 -13.61
CA VAL A 152 0.13 -24.74 -14.61
C VAL A 152 -0.11 -26.09 -13.95
N VAL A 153 -0.58 -27.07 -14.74
CA VAL A 153 -0.81 -28.43 -14.24
C VAL A 153 0.36 -29.29 -14.67
N ILE A 154 1.06 -29.89 -13.71
CA ILE A 154 2.17 -30.79 -13.93
C ILE A 154 1.81 -32.13 -13.24
N ASP A 155 1.77 -33.21 -14.01
CA ASP A 155 1.42 -34.58 -13.53
C ASP A 155 0.09 -34.59 -12.74
N GLY A 156 -0.89 -33.78 -13.17
CA GLY A 156 -2.19 -33.66 -12.52
C GLY A 156 -2.26 -32.73 -11.34
N ASP A 157 -1.13 -32.17 -10.89
CA ASP A 157 -1.08 -31.24 -9.75
C ASP A 157 -0.93 -29.79 -10.21
N PRO A 158 -1.69 -28.85 -9.62
CA PRO A 158 -1.51 -27.44 -9.90
C PRO A 158 -0.19 -26.93 -9.32
N VAL A 159 0.62 -26.28 -10.14
CA VAL A 159 1.91 -25.71 -9.75
C VAL A 159 1.93 -24.23 -10.14
N PRO A 160 2.23 -23.31 -9.23
CA PRO A 160 2.35 -21.90 -9.57
C PRO A 160 3.56 -21.66 -10.47
N SER A 161 3.38 -20.85 -11.51
CA SER A 161 4.44 -20.37 -12.39
C SER A 161 4.51 -18.85 -12.26
N GLU A 162 5.70 -18.33 -11.93
CA GLU A 162 5.90 -16.92 -11.68
C GLU A 162 6.78 -16.29 -12.75
N ASN A 163 6.38 -15.10 -13.21
CA ASN A 163 7.15 -14.30 -14.16
C ASN A 163 7.29 -12.90 -13.62
N THR A 164 8.52 -12.43 -13.46
CA THR A 164 8.80 -11.06 -13.04
C THR A 164 8.46 -10.09 -14.17
N THR A 165 7.64 -9.08 -13.87
CA THR A 165 7.23 -8.04 -14.84
C THR A 165 7.87 -6.69 -14.55
N ALA A 166 8.33 -6.46 -13.32
CA ALA A 166 9.03 -5.24 -12.92
C ALA A 166 9.87 -5.50 -11.69
N ILE A 167 11.05 -4.87 -11.64
CA ILE A 167 11.92 -4.87 -10.45
C ILE A 167 12.36 -3.42 -10.21
N ASP A 168 12.27 -2.99 -8.96
CA ASP A 168 12.71 -1.66 -8.50
C ASP A 168 12.16 -0.50 -9.33
N LYS A 169 10.93 -0.61 -9.81
CA LYS A 169 10.26 0.45 -10.55
C LYS A 169 10.01 1.64 -9.60
N PRO A 170 10.58 2.82 -9.87
CA PRO A 170 10.48 3.92 -8.91
C PRO A 170 9.10 4.56 -8.91
N ILE A 171 8.60 4.88 -7.71
CA ILE A 171 7.47 5.77 -7.52
C ILE A 171 7.95 6.94 -6.67
N LYS A 172 7.87 8.13 -7.23
CA LYS A 172 8.14 9.34 -6.47
C LYS A 172 6.85 9.83 -5.81
N VAL A 173 6.88 9.96 -4.49
CA VAL A 173 5.78 10.53 -3.73
C VAL A 173 6.21 11.92 -3.25
N VAL A 174 5.55 12.94 -3.76
CA VAL A 174 5.80 14.34 -3.36
C VAL A 174 4.87 14.66 -2.21
N VAL A 175 5.43 14.94 -1.05
CA VAL A 175 4.68 15.26 0.16
C VAL A 175 4.85 16.75 0.45
N LYS A 176 3.75 17.47 0.37
CA LYS A 176 3.73 18.92 0.59
C LYS A 176 3.56 19.23 2.06
N ASP A 177 4.28 20.26 2.48
CA ASP A 177 4.14 20.86 3.80
C ASP A 177 2.74 21.50 3.95
N VAL A 178 2.19 21.47 5.13
CA VAL A 178 0.87 22.05 5.43
C VAL A 178 0.97 23.26 6.34
#